data_405c51d824104ffd60e36ac2243cccca
#
_entry.id   405c51d824104ffd60e36ac2243cccca
#
_cell.length_a   1.000
_cell.length_b   1.000
_cell.length_c   1.000
_cell.angle_alpha   90.00
_cell.angle_beta   90.00
_cell.angle_gamma   90.00
#
_symmetry.space_group_name_H-M   'P 1'
#
loop_
_entity.id
_entity.type
_entity.pdbx_description
1 polymer ?
#
loop_
_entity_poly.entity_id
_entity_poly.type
_entity_poly.pdbx_seq_one_letter_code
_entity_poly.pdbx_strand_id
1 'polypeptide(L)'
;MTNDDLIEIGFKKIPHFTIANSVIYPLGRHRHLSVGCVGTPNEVLWICETDDKNETKITDLVCIHNWDYDGALTIEKVKTLINAICGDS
;
A
#
# COMPACT_ATOMS: atom_id res chain seq x y z
N MET A 1 -12.78 -2.55 -0.93
CA MET A 1 -12.02 -2.94 -2.14
C MET A 1 -11.46 -4.33 -1.98
N THR A 2 -10.96 -4.91 -3.04
CA THR A 2 -10.38 -6.24 -3.01
C THR A 2 -8.94 -6.19 -3.49
N ASN A 3 -8.18 -7.28 -3.29
CA ASN A 3 -6.83 -7.38 -3.85
C ASN A 3 -6.85 -7.29 -5.38
N ASP A 4 -7.88 -7.81 -6.02
CA ASP A 4 -8.00 -7.73 -7.48
C ASP A 4 -8.14 -6.28 -7.94
N ASP A 5 -8.89 -5.47 -7.19
CA ASP A 5 -9.00 -4.04 -7.49
C ASP A 5 -7.65 -3.35 -7.41
N LEU A 6 -6.85 -3.70 -6.40
CA LEU A 6 -5.51 -3.14 -6.23
C LEU A 6 -4.57 -3.58 -7.36
N ILE A 7 -4.61 -4.84 -7.73
CA ILE A 7 -3.78 -5.36 -8.81
C ILE A 7 -4.12 -4.65 -10.13
N GLU A 8 -5.39 -4.36 -10.35
CA GLU A 8 -5.82 -3.70 -11.56
C GLU A 8 -5.22 -2.30 -11.70
N ILE A 9 -4.98 -1.60 -10.61
CA ILE A 9 -4.39 -0.26 -10.65
C ILE A 9 -2.86 -0.25 -10.53
N GLY A 10 -2.23 -1.42 -10.53
CA GLY A 10 -0.78 -1.51 -10.57
C GLY A 10 -0.11 -2.19 -9.38
N PHE A 11 -0.85 -2.59 -8.38
CA PHE A 11 -0.27 -3.34 -7.26
C PHE A 11 0.19 -4.72 -7.74
N LYS A 12 1.20 -5.27 -7.09
CA LYS A 12 1.77 -6.57 -7.42
C LYS A 12 1.69 -7.50 -6.22
N LYS A 13 1.44 -8.77 -6.48
CA LYS A 13 1.37 -9.76 -5.43
C LYS A 13 2.77 -10.31 -5.14
N ILE A 14 3.19 -10.25 -3.88
CA ILE A 14 4.48 -10.78 -3.43
C ILE A 14 4.21 -11.80 -2.34
N PRO A 15 4.36 -13.11 -2.63
CA PRO A 15 3.91 -14.16 -1.72
C PRO A 15 4.57 -14.18 -0.36
N HIS A 16 5.80 -13.71 -0.25
CA HIS A 16 6.54 -13.74 1.01
C HIS A 16 6.41 -12.47 1.83
N PHE A 17 5.62 -11.52 1.37
CA PHE A 17 5.45 -10.28 2.10
C PHE A 17 4.34 -10.44 3.12
N THR A 18 4.63 -10.18 4.38
CA THR A 18 3.74 -10.58 5.46
C THR A 18 3.05 -9.48 6.23
N ILE A 19 3.22 -8.23 5.87
CA ILE A 19 2.54 -7.19 6.60
C ILE A 19 1.14 -7.10 6.14
N ALA A 20 0.19 -7.14 6.84
CA ALA A 20 -1.22 -6.92 6.54
C ALA A 20 -1.72 -7.56 5.24
N ASN A 21 -0.93 -7.55 4.21
CA ASN A 21 -1.34 -7.99 2.89
C ASN A 21 -0.11 -8.26 2.04
N SER A 22 -0.21 -9.22 1.14
CA SER A 22 0.90 -9.54 0.26
C SER A 22 0.86 -8.78 -1.07
N VAL A 23 -0.03 -7.80 -1.20
CA VAL A 23 -0.15 -7.01 -2.42
C VAL A 23 0.41 -5.62 -2.17
N ILE A 24 1.39 -5.21 -2.96
CA ILE A 24 2.09 -3.94 -2.76
C ILE A 24 2.18 -3.15 -4.06
N TYR A 25 2.37 -1.84 -3.96
CA TYR A 25 2.63 -0.96 -5.10
C TYR A 25 4.04 -0.38 -4.93
N PRO A 26 4.99 -0.73 -5.80
CA PRO A 26 6.37 -0.25 -5.66
C PRO A 26 6.45 1.26 -5.86
N LEU A 27 7.10 1.96 -4.94
CA LEU A 27 7.34 3.40 -5.06
C LEU A 27 8.78 3.69 -5.43
N GLY A 28 9.64 2.71 -5.30
CA GLY A 28 11.04 2.88 -5.57
C GLY A 28 11.82 1.79 -4.87
N ARG A 29 13.11 2.02 -4.66
CA ARG A 29 13.96 1.04 -4.06
C ARG A 29 13.61 0.89 -2.59
N HIS A 30 13.26 -0.31 -2.17
CA HIS A 30 12.95 -0.64 -0.77
C HIS A 30 11.77 0.12 -0.18
N ARG A 31 10.93 0.73 -1.01
CA ARG A 31 9.76 1.47 -0.54
C ARG A 31 8.55 1.12 -1.39
N HIS A 32 7.42 0.92 -0.75
CA HIS A 32 6.18 0.58 -1.45
C HIS A 32 4.95 0.93 -0.63
N LEU A 33 3.80 0.96 -1.30
CA LEU A 33 2.51 1.13 -0.64
C LEU A 33 1.92 -0.23 -0.31
N SER A 34 1.22 -0.30 0.80
CA SER A 34 0.48 -1.49 1.20
C SER A 34 -0.87 -1.09 1.79
N VAL A 35 -1.90 -1.86 1.52
CA VAL A 35 -3.23 -1.63 2.09
C VAL A 35 -3.50 -2.71 3.11
N GLY A 36 -3.78 -2.32 4.34
CA GLY A 36 -4.13 -3.25 5.41
C GLY A 36 -5.63 -3.42 5.52
N CYS A 37 -6.05 -4.55 6.07
CA CYS A 37 -7.45 -4.86 6.32
C CYS A 37 -8.32 -4.78 5.07
N VAL A 38 -7.79 -5.23 3.94
CA VAL A 38 -8.49 -5.20 2.66
C VAL A 38 -9.80 -5.97 2.75
N GLY A 39 -10.87 -5.39 2.21
CA GLY A 39 -12.18 -5.99 2.22
C GLY A 39 -13.00 -5.69 3.47
N THR A 40 -12.48 -4.86 4.36
CA THR A 40 -13.19 -4.48 5.58
C THR A 40 -13.44 -2.96 5.57
N PRO A 41 -14.32 -2.45 6.44
CA PRO A 41 -14.51 -1.00 6.56
C PRO A 41 -13.31 -0.28 7.18
N ASN A 42 -12.30 -1.00 7.66
CA ASN A 42 -11.18 -0.42 8.38
C ASN A 42 -9.89 -0.44 7.56
N GLU A 43 -9.98 -0.27 6.27
CA GLU A 43 -8.81 -0.29 5.38
C GLU A 43 -7.87 0.88 5.65
N VAL A 44 -6.57 0.60 5.64
CA VAL A 44 -5.52 1.58 5.92
C VAL A 44 -4.48 1.52 4.79
N LEU A 45 -4.01 2.67 4.35
CA LEU A 45 -2.96 2.74 3.34
C LEU A 45 -1.65 3.17 3.99
N TRP A 46 -0.60 2.40 3.78
CA TRP A 46 0.69 2.61 4.42
C TRP A 46 1.80 2.71 3.40
N ILE A 47 2.84 3.48 3.73
CA ILE A 47 4.11 3.43 3.04
C ILE A 47 5.03 2.57 3.88
N CYS A 48 5.60 1.53 3.27
CA CYS A 48 6.51 0.62 3.95
C CYS A 48 7.91 0.78 3.38
N GLU A 49 8.91 0.76 4.25
CA GLU A 49 10.31 0.68 3.84
C GLU A 49 10.87 -0.64 4.30
N THR A 50 11.72 -1.24 3.48
CA THR A 50 12.27 -2.55 3.76
C THR A 50 13.80 -2.53 3.78
N ASP A 51 14.37 -3.61 4.33
CA ASP A 51 15.81 -3.77 4.44
C ASP A 51 16.45 -3.94 3.05
N ASP A 52 17.63 -3.34 2.87
CA ASP A 52 18.35 -3.43 1.61
C ASP A 52 18.66 -4.85 1.17
N LYS A 53 18.89 -5.75 2.10
CA LYS A 53 19.31 -7.10 1.77
C LYS A 53 18.15 -8.03 1.54
N ASN A 54 17.02 -7.74 2.23
CA ASN A 54 16.02 -8.75 2.25
C ASN A 54 14.66 -8.13 2.14
N GLU A 55 14.26 -7.50 1.28
CA GLU A 55 13.02 -6.74 1.04
C GLU A 55 11.77 -7.26 1.72
N THR A 56 11.90 -8.22 2.61
CA THR A 56 10.77 -8.74 3.38
C THR A 56 10.77 -8.22 4.82
N LYS A 57 11.89 -7.60 5.26
CA LYS A 57 11.97 -7.09 6.62
C LYS A 57 11.63 -5.62 6.62
N ILE A 58 10.56 -5.26 7.27
CA ILE A 58 10.13 -3.87 7.31
C ILE A 58 10.94 -3.11 8.33
N THR A 59 11.52 -2.01 7.89
CA THR A 59 12.33 -1.14 8.74
C THR A 59 11.58 0.14 9.11
N ASP A 60 10.55 0.51 8.36
CA ASP A 60 9.74 1.67 8.70
C ASP A 60 8.35 1.52 8.10
N LEU A 61 7.35 2.12 8.75
CA LEU A 61 5.98 2.00 8.35
C LEU A 61 5.25 3.31 8.66
N VAL A 62 4.74 3.97 7.65
CA VAL A 62 4.04 5.25 7.81
C VAL A 62 2.62 5.13 7.28
N CYS A 63 1.64 5.43 8.12
CA CYS A 63 0.25 5.44 7.71
C CYS A 63 -0.05 6.75 7.00
N ILE A 64 -0.52 6.69 5.76
CA ILE A 64 -0.86 7.88 5.00
C ILE A 64 -2.36 8.05 4.78
N HIS A 65 -3.16 7.03 5.08
CA HIS A 65 -4.61 7.15 5.08
C HIS A 65 -5.17 6.18 6.11
N ASN A 66 -5.94 6.71 7.06
CA ASN A 66 -6.55 5.90 8.09
C ASN A 66 -8.06 6.15 8.07
N TRP A 67 -8.83 5.10 7.96
CA TRP A 67 -10.28 5.18 7.91
C TRP A 67 -10.88 5.98 9.09
N ASP A 68 -10.21 5.92 10.23
CA ASP A 68 -10.71 6.56 11.45
C ASP A 68 -10.64 8.09 11.38
N TYR A 69 -9.66 8.63 10.66
CA TYR A 69 -9.48 10.08 10.56
C TYR A 69 -9.84 10.62 9.17
N ASP A 70 -9.60 9.84 8.14
CA ASP A 70 -9.70 10.31 6.77
C ASP A 70 -10.91 9.77 6.02
N GLY A 71 -11.72 8.98 6.69
CA GLY A 71 -12.87 8.33 6.08
C GLY A 71 -12.49 7.06 5.33
N ALA A 72 -13.48 6.40 4.76
CA ALA A 72 -13.25 5.12 4.08
C ALA A 72 -12.26 5.25 2.94
N LEU A 73 -11.32 4.32 2.85
CA LEU A 73 -10.40 4.26 1.74
C LEU A 73 -11.11 3.69 0.52
N THR A 74 -10.95 4.31 -0.63
CA THR A 74 -11.54 3.84 -1.88
C THR A 74 -10.44 3.70 -2.93
N ILE A 75 -10.72 2.98 -4.00
CA ILE A 75 -9.79 2.84 -5.11
C ILE A 75 -9.44 4.21 -5.70
N GLU A 76 -10.41 5.12 -5.79
CA GLU A 76 -10.16 6.46 -6.29
C GLU A 76 -9.18 7.23 -5.42
N LYS A 77 -9.31 7.10 -4.10
CA LYS A 77 -8.37 7.74 -3.18
C LYS A 77 -6.98 7.14 -3.30
N VAL A 78 -6.88 5.82 -3.44
CA VAL A 78 -5.59 5.16 -3.64
C VAL A 78 -4.92 5.68 -4.91
N LYS A 79 -5.66 5.77 -6.01
CA LYS A 79 -5.12 6.30 -7.27
C LYS A 79 -4.65 7.74 -7.13
N THR A 80 -5.43 8.57 -6.46
CA THR A 80 -5.07 9.96 -6.22
C THR A 80 -3.79 10.08 -5.39
N LEU A 81 -3.67 9.26 -4.35
CA LEU A 81 -2.47 9.25 -3.51
C LEU A 81 -1.24 8.75 -4.25
N ILE A 82 -1.40 7.73 -5.10
CA ILE A 82 -0.31 7.25 -5.94
C ILE A 82 0.19 8.37 -6.85
N ASN A 83 -0.72 9.08 -7.51
CA ASN A 83 -0.34 10.18 -8.39
C ASN A 83 0.37 11.29 -7.62
N ALA A 84 -0.09 11.61 -6.43
CA ALA A 84 0.54 12.64 -5.61
C ALA A 84 1.94 12.24 -5.17
N ILE A 85 2.12 10.97 -4.78
CA ILE A 85 3.41 10.49 -4.29
C ILE A 85 4.40 10.30 -5.42
N CYS A 86 3.96 9.74 -6.54
CA CYS A 86 4.84 9.47 -7.67
C CYS A 86 5.13 10.71 -8.51
N GLY A 87 4.44 11.76 -8.22
CA GLY A 87 4.67 13.02 -8.88
C GLY A 87 4.39 12.97 -10.33
N ASP A 88 3.58 12.27 -10.81
CA ASP A 88 3.27 12.13 -12.04
C ASP A 88 3.54 13.02 -12.90
N SER A 89 3.98 12.98 -13.37
CA SER A 89 4.26 13.76 -14.39
C SER A 89 3.58 13.66 -15.56
#